data_39cf34dafbaa6c72ab94bf58f8c80180
#
_entry.id   39cf34dafbaa6c72ab94bf58f8c80180
#
_cell.length_a   1.000
_cell.length_b   1.000
_cell.length_c   1.000
_cell.angle_alpha   90.00
_cell.angle_beta   90.00
_cell.angle_gamma   90.00
#
_symmetry.space_group_name_H-M   'P 1'
#
loop_
_entity.id
_entity.type
_entity.pdbx_description
1 polymer ?
#
loop_
_entity_poly.entity_id
_entity_poly.type
_entity_poly.pdbx_seq_one_letter_code
_entity_poly.pdbx_strand_id
1 'polypeptide(L)'
;MSVNRLELLKFMNSGDLDANGHHTGMTGLIGEPLAVGLILHYLRQKHPDAACVSMKVTTGAKKGPRLDAWIYDGQGKLYQTEIKMWGGNAIGGVYLAPDTSKEKLRKIGQRQWHRWIWDQENTKFQEALVQKVLTRMKLPDGYEREKYRVEPLLCLWWLVHPDDTDTSWTTVPLPQDSPLPQESPFKQVHVFSLTRYLMSLTDDVLHLELPLLGQRFAWLDRIFPDPSTP
;
A
#
# COMPACT_ATOMS: atom_id res chain seq x y z
N MET A 1 12.07 3.12 -13.20
CA MET A 1 13.23 2.54 -12.49
C MET A 1 13.15 1.04 -12.51
N SER A 2 14.30 0.35 -12.55
CA SER A 2 14.35 -1.12 -12.45
C SER A 2 14.52 -1.53 -10.99
N VAL A 3 13.73 -2.48 -10.54
CA VAL A 3 13.71 -2.99 -9.16
C VAL A 3 13.89 -4.50 -9.19
N ASN A 4 14.89 -5.02 -8.48
CA ASN A 4 15.05 -6.45 -8.31
C ASN A 4 14.00 -6.98 -7.32
N ARG A 5 13.11 -7.83 -7.78
CA ARG A 5 11.97 -8.36 -7.01
C ARG A 5 12.41 -9.18 -5.81
N LEU A 6 13.38 -10.06 -5.98
CA LEU A 6 13.84 -10.95 -4.91
C LEU A 6 14.60 -10.18 -3.83
N GLU A 7 15.44 -9.23 -4.23
CA GLU A 7 16.13 -8.36 -3.27
C GLU A 7 15.15 -7.46 -2.51
N LEU A 8 14.10 -6.95 -3.21
CA LEU A 8 13.03 -6.21 -2.55
C LEU A 8 12.29 -7.08 -1.52
N LEU A 9 11.93 -8.32 -1.87
CA LEU A 9 11.31 -9.26 -0.92
C LEU A 9 12.22 -9.55 0.27
N LYS A 10 13.52 -9.75 0.05
CA LYS A 10 14.49 -9.93 1.14
C LYS A 10 14.57 -8.68 2.02
N PHE A 11 14.71 -7.50 1.42
CA PHE A 11 14.74 -6.23 2.13
C PHE A 11 13.51 -6.03 3.02
N MET A 12 12.32 -6.29 2.48
CA MET A 12 11.07 -6.20 3.21
C MET A 12 10.96 -7.21 4.36
N ASN A 13 11.69 -8.32 4.26
CA ASN A 13 11.64 -9.45 5.20
C ASN A 13 12.79 -9.45 6.21
N SER A 14 13.86 -8.71 5.95
CA SER A 14 15.06 -8.80 6.76
C SER A 14 14.87 -8.12 8.12
N GLY A 15 14.76 -8.93 9.17
CA GLY A 15 14.91 -8.44 10.54
C GLY A 15 16.31 -7.91 10.85
N ASP A 16 17.31 -8.24 10.02
CA ASP A 16 18.72 -7.87 10.24
C ASP A 16 18.97 -6.35 10.09
N LEU A 17 18.17 -5.65 9.30
CA LEU A 17 18.23 -4.19 9.18
C LEU A 17 17.56 -3.47 10.36
N ASP A 18 16.71 -4.16 11.11
CA ASP A 18 15.98 -3.59 12.25
C ASP A 18 16.88 -3.33 13.47
N ALA A 19 17.98 -4.06 13.61
CA ALA A 19 18.87 -3.93 14.77
C ALA A 19 19.37 -2.50 15.00
N ASN A 20 19.32 -1.63 13.98
CA ASN A 20 19.83 -0.27 14.04
C ASN A 20 18.85 0.82 13.57
N GLY A 21 17.57 0.53 13.40
CA GLY A 21 16.57 1.52 12.95
C GLY A 21 16.71 1.96 11.47
N HIS A 22 17.66 1.42 10.72
CA HIS A 22 17.90 1.79 9.32
C HIS A 22 16.74 1.42 8.41
N HIS A 23 16.05 0.32 8.70
CA HIS A 23 14.88 -0.12 7.94
C HIS A 23 13.75 0.92 7.96
N THR A 24 13.46 1.50 9.12
CA THR A 24 12.42 2.54 9.26
C THR A 24 12.76 3.80 8.44
N GLY A 25 14.04 4.22 8.45
CA GLY A 25 14.48 5.36 7.66
C GLY A 25 14.35 5.13 6.15
N MET A 26 14.79 3.97 5.67
CA MET A 26 14.68 3.60 4.25
C MET A 26 13.23 3.43 3.80
N THR A 27 12.41 2.75 4.58
CA THR A 27 10.97 2.60 4.26
C THR A 27 10.26 3.95 4.26
N GLY A 28 10.61 4.87 5.12
CA GLY A 28 10.09 6.24 5.11
C GLY A 28 10.48 7.03 3.85
N LEU A 29 11.68 6.77 3.31
CA LEU A 29 12.18 7.47 2.13
C LEU A 29 11.59 6.93 0.82
N ILE A 30 11.58 5.62 0.64
CA ILE A 30 11.23 4.99 -0.64
C ILE A 30 9.88 4.26 -0.63
N GLY A 31 9.32 3.98 0.54
CA GLY A 31 8.22 3.03 0.69
C GLY A 31 6.92 3.44 0.01
N GLU A 32 6.43 4.64 0.29
CA GLU A 32 5.19 5.10 -0.34
C GLU A 32 5.30 5.18 -1.86
N PRO A 33 6.36 5.80 -2.47
CA PRO A 33 6.55 5.76 -3.92
C PRO A 33 6.64 4.35 -4.49
N LEU A 34 7.33 3.45 -3.80
CA LEU A 34 7.47 2.06 -4.23
C LEU A 34 6.13 1.32 -4.18
N ALA A 35 5.35 1.52 -3.12
CA ALA A 35 4.01 0.95 -3.01
C ALA A 35 3.09 1.44 -4.14
N VAL A 36 3.10 2.75 -4.42
CA VAL A 36 2.34 3.33 -5.54
C VAL A 36 2.80 2.74 -6.87
N GLY A 37 4.11 2.64 -7.10
CA GLY A 37 4.66 2.03 -8.33
C GLY A 37 4.20 0.58 -8.53
N LEU A 38 4.14 -0.22 -7.46
CA LEU A 38 3.66 -1.60 -7.52
C LEU A 38 2.14 -1.69 -7.74
N ILE A 39 1.36 -0.78 -7.13
CA ILE A 39 -0.09 -0.70 -7.42
C ILE A 39 -0.32 -0.34 -8.88
N LEU A 40 0.41 0.65 -9.42
CA LEU A 40 0.32 1.02 -10.83
C LEU A 40 0.73 -0.13 -11.75
N HIS A 41 1.81 -0.84 -11.43
CA HIS A 41 2.25 -2.01 -12.19
C HIS A 41 1.16 -3.10 -12.21
N TYR A 42 0.49 -3.35 -11.08
CA TYR A 42 -0.65 -4.28 -11.00
C TYR A 42 -1.84 -3.81 -11.85
N LEU A 43 -2.24 -2.55 -11.71
CA LEU A 43 -3.40 -2.01 -12.45
C LEU A 43 -3.15 -1.98 -13.96
N ARG A 44 -1.95 -1.61 -14.39
CA ARG A 44 -1.57 -1.49 -15.81
C ARG A 44 -1.55 -2.80 -16.56
N GLN A 45 -1.51 -3.93 -15.87
CA GLN A 45 -1.69 -5.24 -16.54
C GLN A 45 -3.06 -5.35 -17.24
N LYS A 46 -4.07 -4.62 -16.75
CA LYS A 46 -5.42 -4.61 -17.31
C LYS A 46 -5.82 -3.25 -17.90
N HIS A 47 -5.25 -2.19 -17.37
CA HIS A 47 -5.62 -0.79 -17.65
C HIS A 47 -4.35 0.04 -17.84
N PRO A 48 -3.80 0.11 -19.05
CA PRO A 48 -2.53 0.79 -19.33
C PRO A 48 -2.51 2.27 -18.90
N ASP A 49 -3.67 2.93 -18.89
CA ASP A 49 -3.81 4.34 -18.54
C ASP A 49 -3.88 4.61 -17.02
N ALA A 50 -3.71 3.58 -16.19
CA ALA A 50 -3.66 3.77 -14.75
C ALA A 50 -2.49 4.70 -14.35
N ALA A 51 -2.76 5.67 -13.47
CA ALA A 51 -1.82 6.72 -13.11
C ALA A 51 -1.91 7.13 -11.64
N CYS A 52 -0.77 7.56 -11.06
CA CYS A 52 -0.75 8.30 -9.81
C CYS A 52 -1.12 9.76 -10.09
N VAL A 53 -2.25 10.18 -9.54
CA VAL A 53 -2.76 11.56 -9.72
C VAL A 53 -2.10 12.52 -8.73
N SER A 54 -1.93 12.07 -7.48
CA SER A 54 -1.32 12.87 -6.42
C SER A 54 -0.80 11.97 -5.30
N MET A 55 0.36 12.33 -4.74
CA MET A 55 0.92 11.73 -3.52
C MET A 55 0.51 12.50 -2.25
N LYS A 56 -0.49 13.37 -2.33
CA LYS A 56 -1.07 14.06 -1.17
C LYS A 56 -2.58 14.03 -1.26
N VAL A 57 -3.19 13.44 -0.24
CA VAL A 57 -4.64 13.34 -0.12
C VAL A 57 -5.07 13.99 1.19
N THR A 58 -5.94 14.96 1.13
CA THR A 58 -6.43 15.70 2.31
C THR A 58 -7.94 15.91 2.22
N THR A 59 -8.56 16.18 3.37
CA THR A 59 -9.97 16.63 3.41
C THR A 59 -10.14 18.10 3.01
N GLY A 60 -9.04 18.83 2.84
CA GLY A 60 -9.03 20.28 2.68
C GLY A 60 -8.99 21.07 4.01
N ALA A 61 -9.23 20.43 5.14
CA ALA A 61 -9.12 21.04 6.45
C ALA A 61 -7.66 21.09 6.94
N LYS A 62 -7.26 22.18 7.63
CA LYS A 62 -5.88 22.35 8.12
C LYS A 62 -5.39 21.22 9.04
N LYS A 63 -6.28 20.59 9.81
CA LYS A 63 -5.99 19.51 10.77
C LYS A 63 -6.73 18.21 10.44
N GLY A 64 -7.25 18.06 9.23
CA GLY A 64 -7.96 16.85 8.81
C GLY A 64 -7.02 15.64 8.56
N PRO A 65 -7.57 14.42 8.50
CA PRO A 65 -6.82 13.24 8.14
C PRO A 65 -6.18 13.40 6.76
N ARG A 66 -5.06 12.70 6.56
CA ARG A 66 -4.32 12.67 5.31
C ARG A 66 -4.11 11.23 4.90
N LEU A 67 -4.23 10.97 3.60
CA LEU A 67 -3.86 9.69 2.98
C LEU A 67 -2.65 9.90 2.07
N ASP A 68 -2.11 8.80 1.57
CA ASP A 68 -0.81 8.81 0.91
C ASP A 68 -0.91 9.09 -0.58
N ALA A 69 -1.94 8.57 -1.28
CA ALA A 69 -2.06 8.78 -2.72
C ALA A 69 -3.49 8.80 -3.25
N TRP A 70 -3.68 9.52 -4.37
CA TRP A 70 -4.77 9.34 -5.31
C TRP A 70 -4.28 8.55 -6.51
N ILE A 71 -4.92 7.42 -6.81
CA ILE A 71 -4.59 6.56 -7.95
C ILE A 71 -5.81 6.41 -8.85
N TYR A 72 -5.63 6.73 -10.12
CA TYR A 72 -6.63 6.52 -11.17
C TYR A 72 -6.42 5.14 -11.82
N ASP A 73 -7.49 4.40 -12.03
CA ASP A 73 -7.42 3.05 -12.60
C ASP A 73 -7.41 3.00 -14.14
N GLY A 74 -7.52 4.16 -14.80
CA GLY A 74 -7.64 4.21 -16.26
C GLY A 74 -9.09 4.02 -16.79
N GLN A 75 -10.08 3.72 -15.93
CA GLN A 75 -11.45 3.41 -16.33
C GLN A 75 -12.54 4.12 -15.51
N GLY A 76 -12.22 5.24 -14.92
CA GLY A 76 -13.20 6.07 -14.21
C GLY A 76 -13.24 5.87 -12.70
N LYS A 77 -12.37 5.02 -12.10
CA LYS A 77 -12.23 4.92 -10.65
C LYS A 77 -11.03 5.70 -10.15
N LEU A 78 -11.23 6.35 -9.03
CA LEU A 78 -10.19 7.02 -8.25
C LEU A 78 -10.08 6.35 -6.89
N TYR A 79 -8.91 5.77 -6.60
CA TYR A 79 -8.62 5.19 -5.31
C TYR A 79 -8.01 6.24 -4.38
N GLN A 80 -8.72 6.56 -3.28
CA GLN A 80 -8.09 7.23 -2.15
C GLN A 80 -7.34 6.18 -1.33
N THR A 81 -6.01 6.30 -1.29
CA THR A 81 -5.12 5.22 -0.88
C THR A 81 -4.37 5.56 0.40
N GLU A 82 -4.46 4.68 1.39
CA GLU A 82 -3.58 4.65 2.56
C GLU A 82 -2.60 3.50 2.43
N ILE A 83 -1.32 3.78 2.69
CA ILE A 83 -0.23 2.81 2.59
C ILE A 83 0.35 2.55 3.98
N LYS A 84 0.43 1.29 4.37
CA LYS A 84 1.05 0.86 5.62
C LYS A 84 2.23 -0.04 5.34
N MET A 85 3.39 0.51 5.62
CA MET A 85 4.69 -0.12 5.41
C MET A 85 5.18 -0.76 6.72
N TRP A 86 4.36 -1.63 7.29
CA TRP A 86 4.77 -2.33 8.48
C TRP A 86 5.73 -3.46 8.12
N GLY A 87 6.94 -3.40 8.68
CA GLY A 87 7.93 -4.46 8.54
C GLY A 87 7.49 -5.77 9.20
N GLY A 88 8.30 -6.82 9.02
CA GLY A 88 8.04 -8.16 9.53
C GLY A 88 7.67 -8.22 11.02
N ASN A 89 8.16 -7.28 11.83
CA ASN A 89 7.84 -7.21 13.27
C ASN A 89 6.37 -6.94 13.56
N ALA A 90 5.68 -6.16 12.72
CA ALA A 90 4.25 -5.91 12.89
C ALA A 90 3.40 -7.17 12.73
N ILE A 91 3.91 -8.17 12.04
CA ILE A 91 3.25 -9.46 11.78
C ILE A 91 3.87 -10.61 12.56
N GLY A 92 4.61 -10.31 13.61
CA GLY A 92 5.22 -11.31 14.49
C GLY A 92 6.53 -11.90 13.98
N GLY A 93 7.31 -11.13 13.21
CA GLY A 93 8.66 -11.51 12.78
C GLY A 93 8.71 -12.67 11.77
N VAL A 94 7.62 -12.92 11.03
CA VAL A 94 7.57 -14.06 10.11
C VAL A 94 8.10 -13.66 8.74
N TYR A 95 9.20 -14.28 8.35
CA TYR A 95 9.69 -14.23 6.97
C TYR A 95 8.78 -15.04 6.02
N LEU A 96 8.35 -14.42 4.94
CA LEU A 96 7.59 -15.07 3.87
C LEU A 96 8.48 -15.22 2.64
N ALA A 97 9.08 -16.40 2.49
CA ALA A 97 9.79 -16.76 1.26
C ALA A 97 8.79 -17.04 0.12
N PRO A 98 9.19 -16.88 -1.15
CA PRO A 98 8.33 -17.21 -2.30
C PRO A 98 7.76 -18.63 -2.27
N ASP A 99 8.49 -19.56 -1.69
CA ASP A 99 8.14 -20.97 -1.53
C ASP A 99 7.41 -21.30 -0.22
N THR A 100 7.00 -20.29 0.54
CA THR A 100 6.25 -20.49 1.79
C THR A 100 4.98 -21.31 1.54
N SER A 101 4.80 -22.40 2.28
CA SER A 101 3.68 -23.32 2.09
C SER A 101 2.32 -22.63 2.28
N LYS A 102 1.31 -23.05 1.51
CA LYS A 102 -0.06 -22.50 1.61
C LYS A 102 -0.65 -22.65 3.02
N GLU A 103 -0.33 -23.72 3.73
CA GLU A 103 -0.78 -23.90 5.11
C GLU A 103 -0.19 -22.84 6.05
N LYS A 104 1.12 -22.56 5.93
CA LYS A 104 1.76 -21.51 6.71
C LYS A 104 1.20 -20.13 6.36
N LEU A 105 0.98 -19.86 5.07
CA LEU A 105 0.35 -18.62 4.61
C LEU A 105 -1.06 -18.46 5.18
N ARG A 106 -1.88 -19.50 5.18
CA ARG A 106 -3.24 -19.47 5.75
C ARG A 106 -3.23 -19.16 7.24
N LYS A 107 -2.38 -19.80 8.02
CA LYS A 107 -2.24 -19.52 9.47
C LYS A 107 -1.83 -18.08 9.74
N ILE A 108 -0.91 -17.55 8.93
CA ILE A 108 -0.48 -16.15 9.00
C ILE A 108 -1.65 -15.23 8.62
N GLY A 109 -2.33 -15.53 7.51
CA GLY A 109 -3.48 -14.77 7.01
C GLY A 109 -4.58 -14.65 8.04
N GLN A 110 -5.00 -15.75 8.65
CA GLN A 110 -6.03 -15.75 9.70
C GLN A 110 -5.69 -14.78 10.83
N ARG A 111 -4.45 -14.87 11.33
CA ARG A 111 -3.99 -13.99 12.42
C ARG A 111 -3.92 -12.52 12.01
N GLN A 112 -3.43 -12.25 10.81
CA GLN A 112 -3.24 -10.87 10.32
C GLN A 112 -4.55 -10.22 9.92
N TRP A 113 -5.40 -10.95 9.19
CA TRP A 113 -6.66 -10.42 8.69
C TRP A 113 -7.53 -9.94 9.84
N HIS A 114 -7.72 -10.76 10.86
CA HIS A 114 -8.44 -10.37 12.06
C HIS A 114 -7.81 -9.15 12.74
N ARG A 115 -6.50 -9.13 12.85
CA ARG A 115 -5.80 -8.05 13.54
C ARG A 115 -5.84 -6.71 12.80
N TRP A 116 -5.79 -6.72 11.46
CA TRP A 116 -5.53 -5.52 10.68
C TRP A 116 -6.71 -5.04 9.84
N ILE A 117 -7.59 -5.93 9.46
CA ILE A 117 -8.74 -5.62 8.59
C ILE A 117 -10.04 -5.75 9.37
N TRP A 118 -10.17 -6.81 10.16
CA TRP A 118 -11.44 -7.14 10.76
C TRP A 118 -11.30 -7.92 12.06
N ASP A 119 -11.25 -7.24 13.19
CA ASP A 119 -11.34 -7.88 14.50
C ASP A 119 -12.44 -7.22 15.32
N GLN A 120 -13.47 -7.98 15.65
CA GLN A 120 -14.58 -7.51 16.49
C GLN A 120 -14.12 -7.24 17.93
N GLU A 121 -13.02 -7.86 18.39
CA GLU A 121 -12.57 -7.78 19.77
C GLU A 121 -11.56 -6.65 20.02
N ASN A 122 -10.84 -6.17 18.97
CA ASN A 122 -9.77 -5.17 19.12
C ASN A 122 -10.07 -3.87 18.37
N THR A 123 -11.18 -3.25 18.72
CA THR A 123 -11.77 -2.10 18.05
C THR A 123 -10.85 -0.89 17.89
N LYS A 124 -9.91 -0.64 18.80
CA LYS A 124 -9.13 0.61 18.82
C LYS A 124 -8.15 0.77 17.67
N PHE A 125 -7.47 -0.28 17.26
CA PHE A 125 -6.40 -0.16 16.25
C PHE A 125 -6.94 -0.20 14.82
N GLN A 126 -7.85 -1.07 14.56
CA GLN A 126 -8.50 -1.25 13.26
C GLN A 126 -9.43 -0.10 12.94
N GLU A 127 -10.18 0.33 13.92
CA GLU A 127 -11.05 1.48 13.83
C GLU A 127 -10.31 2.71 13.27
N ALA A 128 -9.11 3.01 13.79
CA ALA A 128 -8.33 4.15 13.34
C ALA A 128 -7.85 4.02 11.88
N LEU A 129 -7.45 2.82 11.43
CA LEU A 129 -6.94 2.59 10.08
C LEU A 129 -8.04 2.59 9.03
N VAL A 130 -9.11 1.84 9.30
CA VAL A 130 -10.27 1.75 8.40
C VAL A 130 -11.02 3.08 8.37
N GLN A 131 -11.25 3.72 9.51
CA GLN A 131 -11.88 5.05 9.56
C GLN A 131 -11.12 6.08 8.73
N LYS A 132 -9.79 6.07 8.79
CA LYS A 132 -8.97 7.00 8.04
C LYS A 132 -9.19 6.85 6.53
N VAL A 133 -9.11 5.62 6.00
CA VAL A 133 -9.28 5.39 4.57
C VAL A 133 -10.73 5.55 4.10
N LEU A 134 -11.70 5.40 5.00
CA LEU A 134 -13.12 5.60 4.72
C LEU A 134 -13.58 7.05 4.87
N THR A 135 -12.72 7.94 5.37
CA THR A 135 -13.04 9.36 5.43
C THR A 135 -13.10 9.95 4.03
N ARG A 136 -14.15 10.74 3.76
CA ARG A 136 -14.30 11.41 2.47
C ARG A 136 -13.21 12.46 2.25
N MET A 137 -12.35 12.24 1.27
CA MET A 137 -11.26 13.16 0.92
C MET A 137 -11.70 14.18 -0.13
N LYS A 138 -11.02 15.34 -0.18
CA LYS A 138 -11.15 16.31 -1.27
C LYS A 138 -10.56 15.68 -2.53
N LEU A 139 -11.29 15.75 -3.64
CA LEU A 139 -10.77 15.29 -4.94
C LEU A 139 -9.56 16.13 -5.37
N PRO A 140 -8.64 15.56 -6.14
CA PRO A 140 -7.58 16.33 -6.78
C PRO A 140 -8.17 17.29 -7.80
N ASP A 141 -7.43 18.36 -8.09
CA ASP A 141 -7.87 19.37 -9.05
C ASP A 141 -8.05 18.74 -10.45
N GLY A 142 -9.12 19.12 -11.12
CA GLY A 142 -9.51 18.55 -12.43
C GLY A 142 -10.35 17.27 -12.36
N TYR A 143 -10.64 16.74 -11.17
CA TYR A 143 -11.48 15.56 -10.99
C TYR A 143 -12.81 15.92 -10.33
N GLU A 144 -13.91 15.40 -10.88
CA GLU A 144 -15.28 15.66 -10.45
C GLU A 144 -15.96 14.36 -10.02
N ARG A 145 -16.75 14.41 -8.95
CA ARG A 145 -17.40 13.19 -8.40
C ARG A 145 -18.45 12.58 -9.33
N GLU A 146 -19.00 13.37 -10.19
CA GLU A 146 -20.00 12.97 -11.19
C GLU A 146 -19.39 12.13 -12.31
N LYS A 147 -18.08 12.32 -12.57
CA LYS A 147 -17.33 11.65 -13.63
C LYS A 147 -16.51 10.46 -13.13
N TYR A 148 -16.16 10.47 -11.83
CA TYR A 148 -15.25 9.48 -11.27
C TYR A 148 -15.84 8.81 -10.04
N ARG A 149 -15.81 7.50 -10.03
CA ARG A 149 -16.18 6.70 -8.85
C ARG A 149 -15.02 6.65 -7.89
N VAL A 150 -15.20 7.23 -6.70
CA VAL A 150 -14.20 7.18 -5.64
C VAL A 150 -14.35 5.90 -4.84
N GLU A 151 -13.24 5.19 -4.63
CA GLU A 151 -13.16 3.95 -3.86
C GLU A 151 -12.01 4.04 -2.84
N PRO A 152 -12.17 3.52 -1.61
CA PRO A 152 -11.09 3.45 -0.64
C PRO A 152 -10.17 2.26 -0.93
N LEU A 153 -8.85 2.49 -0.88
CA LEU A 153 -7.83 1.47 -1.04
C LEU A 153 -6.87 1.48 0.15
N LEU A 154 -6.75 0.35 0.81
CA LEU A 154 -5.76 0.10 1.83
C LEU A 154 -4.64 -0.77 1.26
N CYS A 155 -3.45 -0.22 1.18
CA CYS A 155 -2.27 -0.93 0.73
C CYS A 155 -1.42 -1.35 1.92
N LEU A 156 -1.20 -2.65 2.06
CA LEU A 156 -0.41 -3.23 3.14
C LEU A 156 0.78 -3.99 2.57
N TRP A 157 1.96 -3.78 3.14
CA TRP A 157 3.14 -4.50 2.69
C TRP A 157 3.04 -5.98 3.03
N TRP A 158 2.55 -6.28 4.22
CA TRP A 158 2.46 -7.63 4.73
C TRP A 158 1.01 -7.97 5.05
N LEU A 159 0.33 -8.57 4.13
CA LEU A 159 -0.98 -9.12 4.39
C LEU A 159 -1.19 -10.39 3.55
N VAL A 160 -1.77 -11.39 4.15
CA VAL A 160 -2.22 -12.62 3.47
C VAL A 160 -3.71 -12.76 3.72
N HIS A 161 -4.49 -12.96 2.66
CA HIS A 161 -5.91 -13.27 2.81
C HIS A 161 -6.07 -14.67 3.40
N PRO A 162 -6.92 -14.88 4.42
CA PRO A 162 -7.02 -16.16 5.12
C PRO A 162 -7.55 -17.29 4.27
N ASP A 163 -8.50 -17.01 3.37
CA ASP A 163 -9.19 -18.00 2.56
C ASP A 163 -8.58 -18.14 1.16
N ASP A 164 -8.05 -17.04 0.61
CA ASP A 164 -7.37 -17.00 -0.69
C ASP A 164 -5.96 -16.47 -0.55
N THR A 165 -5.03 -17.36 -0.20
CA THR A 165 -3.64 -17.00 0.06
C THR A 165 -2.87 -16.55 -1.19
N ASP A 166 -3.41 -16.74 -2.38
CA ASP A 166 -2.75 -16.37 -3.63
C ASP A 166 -3.19 -14.99 -4.14
N THR A 167 -4.28 -14.43 -3.57
CA THR A 167 -4.75 -13.12 -3.98
C THR A 167 -3.88 -11.98 -3.44
N SER A 168 -3.63 -11.01 -4.29
CA SER A 168 -2.98 -9.74 -3.92
C SER A 168 -3.96 -8.58 -3.81
N TRP A 169 -5.16 -8.71 -4.37
CA TRP A 169 -6.21 -7.69 -4.36
C TRP A 169 -7.52 -8.28 -3.88
N THR A 170 -8.07 -7.74 -2.82
CA THR A 170 -9.35 -8.17 -2.24
C THR A 170 -10.29 -6.99 -2.07
N THR A 171 -11.57 -7.22 -2.26
CA THR A 171 -12.63 -6.25 -1.96
C THR A 171 -13.40 -6.75 -0.74
N VAL A 172 -13.40 -5.96 0.33
CA VAL A 172 -14.04 -6.29 1.59
C VAL A 172 -15.31 -5.45 1.71
N PRO A 173 -16.49 -6.06 1.76
CA PRO A 173 -17.72 -5.32 2.03
C PRO A 173 -17.70 -4.78 3.46
N LEU A 174 -18.20 -3.57 3.64
CA LEU A 174 -18.34 -2.98 4.97
C LEU A 174 -19.67 -3.44 5.58
N PRO A 175 -19.68 -3.92 6.82
CA PRO A 175 -20.91 -4.32 7.48
C PRO A 175 -21.84 -3.12 7.66
N GLN A 176 -23.13 -3.37 7.50
CA GLN A 176 -24.14 -2.33 7.65
C GLN A 176 -24.29 -1.82 9.09
N ASP A 177 -23.96 -2.68 10.08
CA ASP A 177 -24.08 -2.41 11.51
C ASP A 177 -22.74 -2.08 12.20
N SER A 178 -21.72 -1.77 11.41
CA SER A 178 -20.38 -1.45 11.94
C SER A 178 -20.39 -0.08 12.65
N PRO A 179 -19.62 0.08 13.73
CA PRO A 179 -19.36 1.40 14.34
C PRO A 179 -18.50 2.32 13.44
N LEU A 180 -18.38 1.99 12.16
CA LEU A 180 -17.77 2.87 11.16
C LEU A 180 -18.49 4.22 11.14
N PRO A 181 -17.83 5.30 10.75
CA PRO A 181 -18.43 6.62 10.71
C PRO A 181 -19.79 6.52 10.00
N GLN A 182 -20.87 6.89 10.69
CA GLN A 182 -22.25 6.83 10.14
C GLN A 182 -22.39 7.59 8.81
N GLU A 183 -21.39 8.37 8.46
CA GLU A 183 -21.30 9.19 7.25
C GLU A 183 -20.34 8.64 6.19
N SER A 184 -19.79 7.42 6.32
CA SER A 184 -18.93 6.89 5.27
C SER A 184 -19.71 6.71 3.98
N PRO A 185 -19.31 7.35 2.86
CA PRO A 185 -19.99 7.20 1.58
C PRO A 185 -19.71 5.86 0.92
N PHE A 186 -18.86 5.02 1.54
CA PHE A 186 -18.35 3.79 0.95
C PHE A 186 -19.08 2.57 1.51
N LYS A 187 -19.29 1.57 0.65
CA LYS A 187 -19.88 0.28 1.01
C LYS A 187 -18.85 -0.85 1.09
N GLN A 188 -17.64 -0.57 0.67
CA GLN A 188 -16.55 -1.55 0.60
C GLN A 188 -15.20 -0.84 0.71
N VAL A 189 -14.17 -1.60 1.04
CA VAL A 189 -12.77 -1.18 0.98
C VAL A 189 -12.00 -2.18 0.14
N HIS A 190 -11.12 -1.67 -0.73
CA HIS A 190 -10.15 -2.50 -1.43
C HIS A 190 -8.90 -2.66 -0.56
N VAL A 191 -8.33 -3.85 -0.58
CA VAL A 191 -7.11 -4.18 0.16
C VAL A 191 -6.12 -4.77 -0.83
N PHE A 192 -4.93 -4.17 -0.89
CA PHE A 192 -3.83 -4.63 -1.75
C PHE A 192 -2.65 -5.08 -0.90
N SER A 193 -2.17 -6.29 -1.13
CA SER A 193 -1.00 -6.86 -0.48
C SER A 193 0.21 -6.79 -1.40
N LEU A 194 1.18 -5.95 -1.06
CA LEU A 194 2.41 -5.81 -1.85
C LEU A 194 3.22 -7.11 -1.87
N THR A 195 3.38 -7.75 -0.72
CA THR A 195 4.13 -9.01 -0.63
C THR A 195 3.50 -10.10 -1.48
N ARG A 196 2.18 -10.28 -1.40
CA ARG A 196 1.50 -11.30 -2.23
C ARG A 196 1.62 -10.99 -3.71
N TYR A 197 1.54 -9.73 -4.09
CA TYR A 197 1.76 -9.32 -5.46
C TYR A 197 3.18 -9.63 -5.94
N LEU A 198 4.19 -9.24 -5.19
CA LEU A 198 5.59 -9.54 -5.53
C LEU A 198 5.85 -11.06 -5.60
N MET A 199 5.22 -11.86 -4.73
CA MET A 199 5.35 -13.31 -4.76
C MET A 199 4.63 -13.97 -5.96
N SER A 200 3.60 -13.34 -6.52
CA SER A 200 2.88 -13.84 -7.70
C SER A 200 3.58 -13.55 -9.03
N LEU A 201 4.55 -12.64 -9.02
CA LEU A 201 5.30 -12.29 -10.23
C LEU A 201 6.40 -13.31 -10.52
N THR A 202 6.66 -13.52 -11.80
CA THR A 202 7.74 -14.40 -12.30
C THR A 202 9.01 -13.65 -12.68
N ASP A 203 8.86 -12.37 -13.07
CA ASP A 203 9.99 -11.56 -13.50
C ASP A 203 10.88 -11.17 -12.32
N ASP A 204 12.18 -11.34 -12.46
CA ASP A 204 13.15 -10.97 -11.44
C ASP A 204 13.41 -9.45 -11.38
N VAL A 205 13.21 -8.76 -12.50
CA VAL A 205 13.38 -7.31 -12.62
C VAL A 205 12.06 -6.67 -13.04
N LEU A 206 11.58 -5.76 -12.21
CA LEU A 206 10.36 -5.00 -12.47
C LEU A 206 10.72 -3.58 -12.93
N HIS A 207 10.04 -3.12 -13.98
CA HIS A 207 10.14 -1.73 -14.43
C HIS A 207 9.00 -0.91 -13.84
N LEU A 208 9.31 -0.14 -12.81
CA LEU A 208 8.32 0.63 -12.06
C LEU A 208 8.42 2.13 -12.38
N GLU A 209 7.26 2.77 -12.51
CA GLU A 209 7.14 4.21 -12.40
C GLU A 209 7.05 4.56 -10.91
N LEU A 210 8.03 5.30 -10.40
CA LEU A 210 8.12 5.64 -8.99
C LEU A 210 7.94 7.15 -8.80
N PRO A 211 6.70 7.61 -8.58
CA PRO A 211 6.42 9.03 -8.41
C PRO A 211 7.26 9.64 -7.28
N LEU A 212 7.81 10.81 -7.50
CA LEU A 212 8.66 11.56 -6.56
C LEU A 212 10.02 10.94 -6.22
N LEU A 213 10.27 9.66 -6.48
CA LEU A 213 11.53 9.04 -6.09
C LEU A 213 12.72 9.59 -6.90
N GLY A 214 12.51 9.84 -8.21
CA GLY A 214 13.51 10.49 -9.04
C GLY A 214 13.89 11.89 -8.53
N GLN A 215 12.91 12.66 -8.04
CA GLN A 215 13.17 13.97 -7.43
C GLN A 215 13.95 13.84 -6.11
N ARG A 216 13.64 12.83 -5.30
CA ARG A 216 14.36 12.58 -4.03
C ARG A 216 15.80 12.17 -4.28
N PHE A 217 16.05 11.31 -5.27
CA PHE A 217 17.41 10.92 -5.65
C PHE A 217 18.20 12.09 -6.24
N ALA A 218 17.62 12.85 -7.16
CA ALA A 218 18.27 14.05 -7.69
C ALA A 218 18.62 15.08 -6.59
N TRP A 219 17.85 15.10 -5.51
CA TRP A 219 18.16 15.94 -4.36
C TRP A 219 19.32 15.36 -3.53
N LEU A 220 19.37 14.04 -3.33
CA LEU A 220 20.48 13.36 -2.67
C LEU A 220 21.77 13.51 -3.44
N ASP A 221 21.75 13.38 -4.77
CA ASP A 221 22.90 13.59 -5.64
C ASP A 221 23.48 15.03 -5.52
N ARG A 222 22.61 16.02 -5.29
CA ARG A 222 23.04 17.40 -5.04
C ARG A 222 23.70 17.60 -3.68
N ILE A 223 23.28 16.83 -2.65
CA ILE A 223 23.88 16.89 -1.30
C ILE A 223 25.18 16.08 -1.25
N PHE A 224 25.20 14.94 -1.93
CA PHE A 224 26.31 14.00 -1.96
C PHE A 224 26.76 13.80 -3.43
N PRO A 225 27.34 14.84 -4.05
CA PRO A 225 27.79 14.73 -5.43
C PRO A 225 28.88 13.66 -5.53
N ASP A 226 28.76 12.78 -6.54
CA ASP A 226 29.83 11.83 -6.84
C ASP A 226 31.10 12.60 -7.22
N PRO A 227 32.20 12.41 -6.46
CA PRO A 227 33.43 13.12 -6.73
C PRO A 227 34.06 12.75 -8.08
N SER A 228 33.59 11.70 -8.74
CA SER A 228 33.99 11.28 -10.09
C SER A 228 33.20 11.95 -11.22
N THR A 229 32.12 12.68 -10.88
CA THR A 229 31.35 13.44 -11.87
C THR A 229 31.84 14.86 -11.95
N PRO A 230 32.38 15.35 -13.11
CA PRO A 230 32.92 16.69 -13.26
C PRO A 230 31.87 17.80 -13.10
#